data_791e843ebf7408764abf489a4fbd6ea9
#
_entry.id   791e843ebf7408764abf489a4fbd6ea9
#
_cell.length_a   1.000
_cell.length_b   1.000
_cell.length_c   1.000
_cell.angle_alpha   90.00
_cell.angle_beta   90.00
_cell.angle_gamma   90.00
#
_symmetry.space_group_name_H-M   'P 1'
#
loop_
_entity.id
_entity.type
_entity.pdbx_description
1 polymer ?
#
loop_
_entity_poly.entity_id
_entity_poly.type
_entity_poly.pdbx_seq_one_letter_code
_entity_poly.pdbx_strand_id
1 'polypeptide(L)'
;LNRTDKASALLKRAGMALALLLANPVAGHAAGFDCRKAASGAEKAICADATLSRLDGDLAAAWKRTLAEAGDAGALKASQRDWLTQRDACGSDTRCLVDRYHERLSVLGNARFGTGDRWQQTWSLDTGSATSGGQLTFTGTPPTLHFTIGANAGAHTGELEGDVVLHGERATFRENKCQLDFRRQGARIHVTQTGNDGDCGAGMGVYYDGDYVPASTFEARSKPDLLSLKVVTGNQQNAAARALLGKDYVTLVDIIDVRSRGDDEDALGANVSEYFVRGIANTNAAIVMSRGDRLWIGMLVFDARNQVRMRYYTNVPAWKKRVPRTIQAWRDRIDSQLPIDLMR
;
A
#
# COMPACT_ATOMS: atom_id res chain seq x y z
N LEU A 1 -24.05 -74.63 -51.30
CA LEU A 1 -22.97 -75.59 -51.02
C LEU A 1 -21.88 -74.93 -50.16
N ASN A 2 -21.89 -75.39 -49.00
CA ASN A 2 -20.82 -75.92 -48.18
C ASN A 2 -19.89 -74.88 -47.50
N ARG A 3 -20.06 -74.83 -46.22
CA ARG A 3 -19.23 -75.51 -45.19
C ARG A 3 -17.91 -74.78 -45.02
N THR A 4 -17.41 -74.49 -43.88
CA THR A 4 -17.46 -75.01 -42.52
C THR A 4 -16.60 -74.09 -41.63
N ASP A 5 -17.10 -73.85 -40.49
CA ASP A 5 -16.43 -73.98 -39.18
C ASP A 5 -14.91 -73.76 -39.03
N LYS A 6 -14.55 -72.95 -38.14
CA LYS A 6 -13.92 -73.26 -36.82
C LYS A 6 -13.47 -71.94 -36.18
N ALA A 7 -14.06 -71.57 -35.17
CA ALA A 7 -13.80 -71.55 -33.75
C ALA A 7 -12.33 -71.59 -33.29
N SER A 8 -12.06 -70.77 -32.33
CA SER A 8 -11.00 -70.75 -31.31
C SER A 8 -9.98 -69.64 -31.51
N ALA A 9 -9.60 -68.88 -30.57
CA ALA A 9 -9.65 -68.89 -29.15
C ALA A 9 -9.30 -67.52 -28.61
N LEU A 10 -9.91 -67.19 -27.52
CA LEU A 10 -9.55 -66.09 -26.61
C LEU A 10 -8.05 -65.99 -26.40
N LEU A 11 -7.52 -64.76 -26.44
CA LEU A 11 -6.50 -64.35 -25.46
C LEU A 11 -6.76 -62.90 -25.06
N LYS A 12 -7.33 -62.79 -23.88
CA LYS A 12 -7.39 -61.54 -23.14
C LYS A 12 -5.95 -61.08 -22.86
N ARG A 13 -5.54 -59.96 -23.43
CA ARG A 13 -4.40 -59.21 -22.86
C ARG A 13 -4.94 -57.89 -22.37
N ALA A 14 -5.12 -57.79 -21.07
CA ALA A 14 -5.32 -56.56 -20.36
C ALA A 14 -4.05 -55.72 -20.53
N GLY A 15 -4.11 -54.76 -21.43
CA GLY A 15 -3.14 -53.70 -21.56
C GLY A 15 -3.49 -52.60 -20.55
N MET A 16 -2.78 -52.61 -19.43
CA MET A 16 -2.81 -51.54 -18.44
C MET A 16 -2.18 -50.31 -19.07
N ALA A 17 -3.03 -49.38 -19.57
CA ALA A 17 -2.61 -48.08 -20.04
C ALA A 17 -2.16 -47.28 -18.81
N LEU A 18 -0.83 -47.28 -18.58
CA LEU A 18 -0.16 -46.37 -17.67
C LEU A 18 -0.27 -44.96 -18.23
N ALA A 19 -1.29 -44.20 -17.79
CA ALA A 19 -1.37 -42.80 -18.05
C ALA A 19 -0.20 -42.10 -17.36
N LEU A 20 0.88 -41.86 -18.11
CA LEU A 20 1.89 -40.87 -17.70
C LEU A 20 1.21 -39.52 -17.68
N LEU A 21 0.82 -39.07 -16.50
CA LEU A 21 0.57 -37.67 -16.22
C LEU A 21 1.90 -36.94 -16.47
N LEU A 22 2.05 -36.41 -17.68
CA LEU A 22 3.05 -35.39 -17.96
C LEU A 22 2.64 -34.17 -17.12
N ALA A 23 3.14 -34.10 -15.89
CA ALA A 23 3.20 -32.87 -15.14
C ALA A 23 4.07 -31.93 -15.97
N ASN A 24 3.43 -31.06 -16.78
CA ASN A 24 4.11 -29.92 -17.32
C ASN A 24 4.68 -29.15 -16.14
N PRO A 25 6.01 -29.00 -16.02
CA PRO A 25 6.52 -28.02 -15.09
C PRO A 25 5.97 -26.68 -15.57
N VAL A 26 5.02 -26.12 -14.84
CA VAL A 26 4.75 -24.69 -14.91
C VAL A 26 6.12 -24.06 -14.72
N ALA A 27 6.66 -23.45 -15.77
CA ALA A 27 7.89 -22.67 -15.69
C ALA A 27 7.62 -21.54 -14.71
N GLY A 28 7.73 -21.84 -13.42
CA GLY A 28 7.73 -20.88 -12.36
C GLY A 28 8.87 -19.92 -12.70
N HIS A 29 8.57 -18.63 -12.82
CA HIS A 29 9.59 -17.63 -12.97
C HIS A 29 10.49 -17.72 -11.74
N ALA A 30 11.69 -18.25 -11.94
CA ALA A 30 12.66 -18.39 -10.86
C ALA A 30 13.14 -16.99 -10.46
N ALA A 31 13.41 -16.80 -9.18
CA ALA A 31 14.09 -15.61 -8.69
C ALA A 31 15.38 -15.37 -9.50
N GLY A 32 15.77 -14.11 -9.68
CA GLY A 32 16.98 -13.74 -10.43
C GLY A 32 18.29 -14.17 -9.75
N PHE A 33 18.21 -14.83 -8.59
CA PHE A 33 19.34 -15.39 -7.84
C PHE A 33 19.04 -16.84 -7.38
N ASP A 34 20.09 -17.55 -6.96
CA ASP A 34 19.99 -18.95 -6.48
C ASP A 34 19.38 -18.99 -5.06
N CYS A 35 18.13 -19.42 -4.95
CA CYS A 35 17.38 -19.52 -3.69
C CYS A 35 18.06 -20.43 -2.63
N ARG A 36 18.95 -21.34 -3.02
CA ARG A 36 19.73 -22.15 -2.06
C ARG A 36 20.74 -21.29 -1.28
N LYS A 37 21.04 -20.10 -1.76
CA LYS A 37 21.97 -19.14 -1.13
C LYS A 37 21.25 -18.02 -0.39
N ALA A 38 19.92 -18.05 -0.31
CA ALA A 38 19.13 -17.05 0.38
C ALA A 38 19.51 -16.98 1.87
N ALA A 39 20.09 -15.86 2.30
CA ALA A 39 20.60 -15.66 3.65
C ALA A 39 19.69 -14.71 4.47
N SER A 40 19.27 -13.59 3.89
CA SER A 40 18.45 -12.58 4.56
C SER A 40 16.97 -12.99 4.66
N GLY A 41 16.21 -12.30 5.52
CA GLY A 41 14.76 -12.46 5.62
C GLY A 41 14.07 -12.12 4.30
N ALA A 42 14.53 -11.06 3.63
CA ALA A 42 14.02 -10.62 2.33
C ALA A 42 14.25 -11.68 1.25
N GLU A 43 15.48 -12.23 1.14
CA GLU A 43 15.79 -13.26 0.15
C GLU A 43 14.97 -14.54 0.36
N LYS A 44 14.78 -14.96 1.61
CA LYS A 44 13.96 -16.13 1.95
C LYS A 44 12.49 -15.89 1.58
N ALA A 45 11.96 -14.70 1.84
CA ALA A 45 10.60 -14.31 1.46
C ALA A 45 10.42 -14.28 -0.07
N ILE A 46 11.40 -13.73 -0.80
CA ILE A 46 11.41 -13.71 -2.27
C ILE A 46 11.34 -15.14 -2.83
N CYS A 47 12.10 -16.04 -2.27
CA CYS A 47 12.11 -17.43 -2.71
C CYS A 47 10.86 -18.23 -2.34
N ALA A 48 10.17 -17.85 -1.26
CA ALA A 48 8.96 -18.52 -0.78
C ALA A 48 7.67 -18.04 -1.44
N ASP A 49 7.68 -16.83 -2.04
CA ASP A 49 6.50 -16.22 -2.65
C ASP A 49 6.65 -16.14 -4.17
N ALA A 50 5.69 -16.74 -4.90
CA ALA A 50 5.73 -16.81 -6.37
C ALA A 50 5.68 -15.44 -7.04
N THR A 51 4.96 -14.48 -6.45
CA THR A 51 4.88 -13.10 -6.96
C THR A 51 6.22 -12.40 -6.81
N LEU A 52 6.85 -12.50 -5.65
CA LEU A 52 8.17 -11.92 -5.39
C LEU A 52 9.25 -12.57 -6.24
N SER A 53 9.24 -13.90 -6.40
CA SER A 53 10.15 -14.61 -7.30
C SER A 53 10.05 -14.10 -8.74
N ARG A 54 8.83 -13.91 -9.24
CA ARG A 54 8.60 -13.36 -10.57
C ARG A 54 9.11 -11.93 -10.68
N LEU A 55 8.77 -11.07 -9.72
CA LEU A 55 9.23 -9.68 -9.69
C LEU A 55 10.76 -9.57 -9.65
N ASP A 56 11.43 -10.46 -8.93
CA ASP A 56 12.89 -10.49 -8.88
C ASP A 56 13.51 -10.92 -10.21
N GLY A 57 12.91 -11.91 -10.90
CA GLY A 57 13.28 -12.26 -12.27
C GLY A 57 13.07 -11.14 -13.27
N ASP A 58 11.93 -10.46 -13.21
CA ASP A 58 11.61 -9.29 -14.04
C ASP A 58 12.62 -8.15 -13.79
N LEU A 59 13.00 -7.92 -12.52
CA LEU A 59 14.00 -6.95 -12.15
C LEU A 59 15.39 -7.29 -12.71
N ALA A 60 15.81 -8.55 -12.61
CA ALA A 60 17.10 -8.99 -13.16
C ALA A 60 17.16 -8.76 -14.68
N ALA A 61 16.06 -9.03 -15.39
CA ALA A 61 15.97 -8.76 -16.83
C ALA A 61 16.00 -7.26 -17.15
N ALA A 62 15.25 -6.45 -16.40
CA ALA A 62 15.24 -4.99 -16.54
C ALA A 62 16.62 -4.39 -16.25
N TRP A 63 17.27 -4.83 -15.19
CA TRP A 63 18.62 -4.43 -14.82
C TRP A 63 19.64 -4.66 -15.94
N LYS A 64 19.62 -5.86 -16.52
CA LYS A 64 20.54 -6.22 -17.63
C LYS A 64 20.35 -5.29 -18.83
N ARG A 65 19.10 -5.00 -19.22
CA ARG A 65 18.80 -4.08 -20.34
C ARG A 65 19.28 -2.66 -20.02
N THR A 66 18.88 -2.13 -18.88
CA THR A 66 19.21 -0.76 -18.47
C THR A 66 20.73 -0.56 -18.32
N LEU A 67 21.46 -1.56 -17.80
CA LEU A 67 22.92 -1.49 -17.66
C LEU A 67 23.63 -1.44 -19.04
N ALA A 68 23.08 -2.14 -20.04
CA ALA A 68 23.63 -2.14 -21.40
C ALA A 68 23.42 -0.78 -22.10
N GLU A 69 22.37 -0.04 -21.73
CA GLU A 69 21.98 1.24 -22.32
C GLU A 69 22.44 2.47 -21.51
N ALA A 70 23.00 2.24 -20.31
CA ALA A 70 23.31 3.30 -19.37
C ALA A 70 24.48 4.17 -19.84
N GLY A 71 24.28 5.48 -19.98
CA GLY A 71 25.33 6.47 -20.19
C GLY A 71 26.24 6.63 -18.96
N ASP A 72 25.76 6.36 -17.74
CA ASP A 72 26.53 6.32 -16.50
C ASP A 72 26.23 5.03 -15.72
N ALA A 73 26.98 3.99 -16.03
CA ALA A 73 26.91 2.71 -15.35
C ALA A 73 27.31 2.78 -13.85
N GLY A 74 28.14 3.78 -13.49
CA GLY A 74 28.57 3.99 -12.10
C GLY A 74 27.43 4.47 -11.22
N ALA A 75 26.70 5.50 -11.66
CA ALA A 75 25.53 6.02 -10.97
C ALA A 75 24.41 4.96 -10.88
N LEU A 76 24.18 4.21 -11.96
CA LEU A 76 23.21 3.13 -11.99
C LEU A 76 23.53 2.04 -10.94
N LYS A 77 24.80 1.60 -10.86
CA LYS A 77 25.24 0.61 -9.88
C LYS A 77 25.14 1.13 -8.43
N ALA A 78 25.44 2.42 -8.20
CA ALA A 78 25.25 3.03 -6.88
C ALA A 78 23.76 3.01 -6.48
N SER A 79 22.88 3.45 -7.35
CA SER A 79 21.42 3.41 -7.17
C SER A 79 20.88 2.00 -6.91
N GLN A 80 21.50 0.96 -7.52
CA GLN A 80 21.10 -0.43 -7.26
C GLN A 80 21.48 -0.89 -5.85
N ARG A 81 22.67 -0.50 -5.37
CA ARG A 81 23.10 -0.83 -3.99
C ARG A 81 22.20 -0.18 -2.96
N ASP A 82 21.85 1.08 -3.17
CA ASP A 82 20.94 1.80 -2.27
C ASP A 82 19.56 1.14 -2.22
N TRP A 83 19.05 0.75 -3.39
CA TRP A 83 17.79 0.03 -3.49
C TRP A 83 17.85 -1.34 -2.77
N LEU A 84 18.92 -2.12 -2.94
CA LEU A 84 19.10 -3.40 -2.24
C LEU A 84 19.05 -3.22 -0.73
N THR A 85 19.67 -2.17 -0.19
CA THR A 85 19.63 -1.85 1.24
C THR A 85 18.19 -1.58 1.69
N GLN A 86 17.42 -0.82 0.92
CA GLN A 86 16.01 -0.51 1.21
C GLN A 86 15.11 -1.75 1.11
N ARG A 87 15.33 -2.61 0.10
CA ARG A 87 14.63 -3.88 -0.05
C ARG A 87 14.86 -4.78 1.17
N ASP A 88 16.12 -4.92 1.59
CA ASP A 88 16.50 -5.79 2.70
C ASP A 88 15.97 -5.29 4.05
N ALA A 89 15.76 -3.98 4.20
CA ALA A 89 15.11 -3.38 5.37
C ALA A 89 13.64 -3.81 5.55
N CYS A 90 12.98 -4.30 4.49
CA CYS A 90 11.65 -4.91 4.58
C CYS A 90 11.64 -6.24 5.36
N GLY A 91 12.80 -6.89 5.56
CA GLY A 91 12.84 -8.21 6.18
C GLY A 91 11.98 -9.23 5.41
N SER A 92 11.04 -9.88 6.10
CA SER A 92 10.10 -10.85 5.49
C SER A 92 8.71 -10.27 5.17
N ASP A 93 8.54 -8.95 5.24
CA ASP A 93 7.26 -8.31 4.89
C ASP A 93 7.05 -8.34 3.38
N THR A 94 6.23 -9.29 2.93
CA THR A 94 5.92 -9.53 1.51
C THR A 94 5.36 -8.29 0.81
N ARG A 95 4.52 -7.50 1.51
CA ARG A 95 3.92 -6.30 0.93
C ARG A 95 4.97 -5.21 0.71
N CYS A 96 5.78 -4.93 1.73
CA CYS A 96 6.90 -4.01 1.62
C CYS A 96 7.84 -4.41 0.47
N LEU A 97 8.15 -5.70 0.35
CA LEU A 97 8.99 -6.22 -0.74
C LEU A 97 8.35 -6.00 -2.11
N VAL A 98 7.08 -6.33 -2.30
CA VAL A 98 6.34 -6.11 -3.57
C VAL A 98 6.42 -4.64 -3.98
N ASP A 99 6.17 -3.71 -3.05
CA ASP A 99 6.23 -2.28 -3.31
C ASP A 99 7.64 -1.83 -3.73
N ARG A 100 8.71 -2.34 -3.06
CA ARG A 100 10.11 -2.06 -3.46
C ARG A 100 10.45 -2.57 -4.86
N TYR A 101 9.95 -3.76 -5.25
CA TYR A 101 10.16 -4.29 -6.59
C TYR A 101 9.44 -3.46 -7.67
N HIS A 102 8.19 -3.09 -7.46
CA HIS A 102 7.45 -2.24 -8.41
C HIS A 102 8.12 -0.89 -8.59
N GLU A 103 8.53 -0.25 -7.50
CA GLU A 103 9.31 0.99 -7.53
C GLU A 103 10.57 0.84 -8.39
N ARG A 104 11.37 -0.21 -8.15
CA ARG A 104 12.61 -0.41 -8.89
C ARG A 104 12.39 -0.72 -10.35
N LEU A 105 11.42 -1.54 -10.69
CA LEU A 105 11.05 -1.85 -12.06
C LEU A 105 10.62 -0.61 -12.84
N SER A 106 9.84 0.27 -12.21
CA SER A 106 9.46 1.57 -12.79
C SER A 106 10.70 2.44 -13.08
N VAL A 107 11.63 2.53 -12.13
CA VAL A 107 12.89 3.26 -12.32
C VAL A 107 13.70 2.71 -13.50
N LEU A 108 13.87 1.39 -13.58
CA LEU A 108 14.63 0.76 -14.65
C LEU A 108 13.90 0.80 -16.00
N GLY A 109 12.57 0.78 -16.00
CA GLY A 109 11.75 0.87 -17.21
C GLY A 109 11.73 2.28 -17.83
N ASN A 110 11.83 3.31 -16.99
CA ASN A 110 11.84 4.72 -17.40
C ASN A 110 13.27 5.27 -17.60
N ALA A 111 14.27 4.46 -17.42
CA ALA A 111 15.67 4.88 -17.41
C ALA A 111 16.23 5.20 -18.81
N ARG A 112 15.87 6.34 -19.35
CA ARG A 112 16.85 7.13 -20.08
C ARG A 112 17.65 7.90 -19.02
N PHE A 113 18.80 7.38 -18.62
CA PHE A 113 19.71 8.06 -17.69
C PHE A 113 20.40 9.25 -18.40
N GLY A 114 19.59 10.21 -18.84
CA GLY A 114 20.01 11.52 -19.28
C GLY A 114 19.84 12.51 -18.12
N THR A 115 20.73 13.46 -17.98
CA THR A 115 20.83 14.36 -16.83
C THR A 115 19.68 15.38 -16.69
N GLY A 116 18.77 15.49 -17.67
CA GLY A 116 17.71 16.51 -17.72
C GLY A 116 16.34 16.02 -17.25
N ASP A 117 15.93 14.82 -17.65
CA ASP A 117 14.54 14.38 -17.50
C ASP A 117 14.19 13.77 -16.13
N ARG A 118 15.14 13.73 -15.20
CA ARG A 118 14.99 13.00 -13.94
C ARG A 118 14.09 13.69 -12.93
N TRP A 119 13.89 14.99 -13.04
CA TRP A 119 13.03 15.78 -12.19
C TRP A 119 11.63 15.94 -12.79
N GLN A 120 11.56 16.00 -14.13
CA GLN A 120 10.36 16.34 -14.91
C GLN A 120 9.39 15.17 -15.05
N GLN A 121 8.85 14.71 -13.94
CA GLN A 121 7.75 13.75 -13.89
C GLN A 121 6.84 14.09 -12.71
N THR A 122 5.70 13.44 -12.63
CA THR A 122 4.83 13.52 -11.46
C THR A 122 5.31 12.57 -10.39
N TRP A 123 5.46 13.10 -9.20
CA TRP A 123 5.87 12.39 -8.01
C TRP A 123 4.71 12.34 -7.02
N SER A 124 4.53 11.23 -6.30
CA SER A 124 3.50 11.06 -5.27
C SER A 124 4.14 10.87 -3.91
N LEU A 125 3.63 11.55 -2.90
CA LEU A 125 4.09 11.47 -1.52
C LEU A 125 3.75 10.10 -0.93
N ASP A 126 4.77 9.43 -0.41
CA ASP A 126 4.68 8.10 0.19
C ASP A 126 4.41 8.19 1.69
N THR A 127 3.15 8.35 2.06
CA THR A 127 2.74 8.47 3.47
C THR A 127 2.37 7.13 4.12
N GLY A 128 2.08 6.09 3.33
CA GLY A 128 1.45 4.86 3.83
C GLY A 128 0.03 5.05 4.40
N SER A 129 -0.53 6.25 4.29
CA SER A 129 -1.88 6.62 4.74
C SER A 129 -2.90 6.42 3.62
N ALA A 130 -4.17 6.19 4.00
CA ALA A 130 -5.29 6.20 3.05
C ALA A 130 -5.89 7.62 2.88
N THR A 131 -5.60 8.53 3.80
CA THR A 131 -6.25 9.86 3.90
C THR A 131 -5.30 11.03 3.76
N SER A 132 -3.98 10.77 3.73
CA SER A 132 -2.95 11.78 3.53
C SER A 132 -2.13 11.43 2.30
N GLY A 133 -1.76 12.43 1.53
CA GLY A 133 -0.99 12.26 0.32
C GLY A 133 -0.50 13.60 -0.22
N GLY A 134 0.15 13.55 -1.38
CA GLY A 134 0.59 14.74 -2.07
C GLY A 134 1.14 14.41 -3.46
N GLN A 135 1.22 15.43 -4.28
CA GLN A 135 1.85 15.38 -5.58
C GLN A 135 2.90 16.48 -5.71
N LEU A 136 3.97 16.17 -6.41
CA LEU A 136 5.03 17.12 -6.76
C LEU A 136 5.32 16.97 -8.25
N THR A 137 5.39 18.07 -8.95
CA THR A 137 5.79 18.13 -10.37
C THR A 137 6.89 19.16 -10.55
N PHE A 138 7.76 18.90 -11.55
CA PHE A 138 8.73 19.87 -12.00
C PHE A 138 8.58 20.05 -13.51
N THR A 139 8.62 21.30 -13.95
CA THR A 139 8.58 21.71 -15.37
C THR A 139 9.76 22.66 -15.67
N GLY A 140 9.95 23.02 -16.92
CA GLY A 140 11.04 23.94 -17.32
C GLY A 140 12.26 23.22 -17.88
N THR A 141 13.39 23.89 -17.95
CA THR A 141 14.65 23.37 -18.49
C THR A 141 15.77 23.55 -17.48
N PRO A 142 16.48 22.48 -17.10
CA PRO A 142 17.61 22.61 -16.18
C PRO A 142 18.62 23.66 -16.64
N PRO A 143 19.26 24.41 -15.74
CA PRO A 143 19.20 24.20 -14.29
C PRO A 143 17.99 24.82 -13.57
N THR A 144 17.18 25.64 -14.24
CA THR A 144 16.02 26.31 -13.61
C THR A 144 14.77 25.49 -13.88
N LEU A 145 14.11 25.06 -12.80
CA LEU A 145 12.82 24.35 -12.86
C LEU A 145 11.76 25.10 -12.07
N HIS A 146 10.54 25.04 -12.56
CA HIS A 146 9.35 25.42 -11.82
C HIS A 146 8.75 24.18 -11.16
N PHE A 147 8.48 24.23 -9.86
CA PHE A 147 7.79 23.15 -9.16
C PHE A 147 6.38 23.56 -8.76
N THR A 148 5.49 22.58 -8.73
CA THR A 148 4.19 22.67 -8.07
C THR A 148 4.08 21.49 -7.12
N ILE A 149 3.75 21.74 -5.86
CA ILE A 149 3.59 20.73 -4.83
C ILE A 149 2.23 20.93 -4.15
N GLY A 150 1.43 19.88 -4.11
CA GLY A 150 0.18 19.83 -3.39
C GLY A 150 0.20 18.70 -2.36
N ALA A 151 -0.43 18.92 -1.21
CA ALA A 151 -0.57 17.89 -0.18
C ALA A 151 -1.91 17.98 0.53
N ASN A 152 -2.31 16.85 1.14
CA ASN A 152 -3.47 16.81 2.01
C ASN A 152 -3.21 15.99 3.27
N ALA A 153 -3.93 16.35 4.34
CA ALA A 153 -3.99 15.60 5.60
C ALA A 153 -5.47 15.55 6.04
N GLY A 154 -6.12 14.42 5.80
CA GLY A 154 -7.58 14.32 5.90
C GLY A 154 -8.26 15.28 4.92
N ALA A 155 -9.15 16.13 5.43
CA ALA A 155 -9.87 17.13 4.64
C ALA A 155 -9.10 18.46 4.45
N HIS A 156 -7.96 18.64 5.11
CA HIS A 156 -7.14 19.82 4.95
C HIS A 156 -6.19 19.67 3.77
N THR A 157 -5.98 20.74 3.02
CA THR A 157 -5.15 20.78 1.82
C THR A 157 -4.14 21.92 1.87
N GLY A 158 -3.09 21.82 1.09
CA GLY A 158 -2.12 22.88 0.83
C GLY A 158 -1.58 22.76 -0.59
N GLU A 159 -1.21 23.88 -1.17
CA GLU A 159 -0.58 23.96 -2.47
C GLU A 159 0.47 25.07 -2.45
N LEU A 160 1.63 24.81 -3.07
CA LEU A 160 2.74 25.74 -3.16
C LEU A 160 3.45 25.54 -4.51
N GLU A 161 3.87 26.62 -5.12
CA GLU A 161 4.63 26.61 -6.37
C GLU A 161 5.77 27.61 -6.34
N GLY A 162 6.74 27.43 -7.21
CA GLY A 162 7.85 28.38 -7.34
C GLY A 162 8.98 27.86 -8.21
N ASP A 163 9.98 28.73 -8.39
CA ASP A 163 11.14 28.41 -9.18
C ASP A 163 12.32 27.97 -8.31
N VAL A 164 13.04 26.98 -8.78
CA VAL A 164 14.25 26.44 -8.11
C VAL A 164 15.38 26.28 -9.11
N VAL A 165 16.60 26.43 -8.64
CA VAL A 165 17.80 26.12 -9.41
C VAL A 165 18.41 24.81 -8.93
N LEU A 166 18.64 23.90 -9.87
CA LEU A 166 19.27 22.62 -9.57
C LEU A 166 20.77 22.77 -9.32
N HIS A 167 21.21 22.22 -8.20
CA HIS A 167 22.61 22.04 -7.84
C HIS A 167 22.89 20.53 -7.71
N GLY A 168 23.11 19.85 -8.85
CA GLY A 168 23.21 18.40 -8.90
C GLY A 168 21.89 17.72 -8.55
N GLU A 169 21.89 16.93 -7.49
CA GLU A 169 20.68 16.21 -6.99
C GLU A 169 19.93 17.02 -5.89
N ARG A 170 20.09 18.34 -5.87
CA ARG A 170 19.46 19.20 -4.85
C ARG A 170 18.88 20.46 -5.48
N ALA A 171 17.79 20.93 -4.86
CA ALA A 171 17.22 22.25 -5.10
C ALA A 171 16.65 22.78 -3.79
N THR A 172 16.57 24.11 -3.65
CA THR A 172 16.00 24.76 -2.46
C THR A 172 15.06 25.87 -2.91
N PHE A 173 13.87 25.86 -2.37
CA PHE A 173 12.91 26.97 -2.45
C PHE A 173 12.85 27.70 -1.12
N ARG A 174 12.73 29.03 -1.16
CA ARG A 174 12.54 29.88 0.02
C ARG A 174 11.60 31.01 -0.28
N GLU A 175 10.60 31.14 0.54
CA GLU A 175 9.69 32.27 0.56
C GLU A 175 9.29 32.60 2.01
N ASN A 176 9.57 33.81 2.45
CA ASN A 176 9.32 34.24 3.84
C ASN A 176 9.93 33.26 4.87
N LYS A 177 9.09 32.61 5.68
CA LYS A 177 9.48 31.58 6.66
C LYS A 177 9.40 30.17 6.14
N CYS A 178 8.86 29.96 4.95
CA CYS A 178 8.76 28.67 4.28
C CYS A 178 10.06 28.36 3.54
N GLN A 179 10.61 27.18 3.77
CA GLN A 179 11.69 26.63 2.97
C GLN A 179 11.39 25.17 2.64
N LEU A 180 11.55 24.81 1.37
CA LEU A 180 11.53 23.41 0.91
C LEU A 180 12.89 23.06 0.35
N ASP A 181 13.52 22.02 0.92
CA ASP A 181 14.73 21.43 0.41
C ASP A 181 14.40 20.12 -0.31
N PHE A 182 14.63 20.09 -1.61
CA PHE A 182 14.43 18.92 -2.46
C PHE A 182 15.75 18.20 -2.62
N ARG A 183 15.81 16.94 -2.25
CA ARG A 183 16.99 16.09 -2.41
C ARG A 183 16.61 14.82 -3.17
N ARG A 184 17.09 14.71 -4.39
CA ARG A 184 16.90 13.51 -5.18
C ARG A 184 17.84 12.40 -4.72
N GLN A 185 17.28 11.21 -4.46
CA GLN A 185 17.99 10.02 -4.00
C GLN A 185 17.54 8.82 -4.83
N GLY A 186 18.27 8.55 -5.91
CA GLY A 186 17.89 7.49 -6.84
C GLY A 186 16.53 7.76 -7.49
N ALA A 187 15.55 6.93 -7.18
CA ALA A 187 14.18 7.02 -7.69
C ALA A 187 13.24 7.86 -6.82
N ARG A 188 13.74 8.58 -5.83
CA ARG A 188 12.94 9.37 -4.89
C ARG A 188 13.39 10.81 -4.88
N ILE A 189 12.49 11.69 -4.50
CA ILE A 189 12.79 13.03 -4.04
C ILE A 189 12.39 13.10 -2.58
N HIS A 190 13.37 13.28 -1.71
CA HIS A 190 13.13 13.61 -0.31
C HIS A 190 12.92 15.11 -0.19
N VAL A 191 11.79 15.52 0.33
CA VAL A 191 11.46 16.91 0.61
C VAL A 191 11.55 17.14 2.11
N THR A 192 12.25 18.18 2.52
CA THR A 192 12.28 18.65 3.92
C THR A 192 11.66 20.03 3.96
N GLN A 193 10.66 20.22 4.81
CA GLN A 193 10.03 21.51 5.06
C GLN A 193 10.62 22.15 6.32
N THR A 194 10.96 23.44 6.24
CA THR A 194 11.23 24.32 7.36
C THR A 194 10.16 25.41 7.37
N GLY A 195 9.64 25.73 8.53
CA GLY A 195 8.40 26.51 8.72
C GLY A 195 7.23 25.57 9.05
N ASN A 196 6.19 26.14 9.68
CA ASN A 196 4.96 25.38 9.96
C ASN A 196 4.05 25.33 8.72
N ASP A 197 2.91 24.64 8.84
CA ASP A 197 1.91 24.51 7.79
C ASP A 197 1.45 25.90 7.27
N GLY A 198 1.08 26.82 8.16
CA GLY A 198 0.66 28.17 7.82
C GLY A 198 1.78 29.04 7.22
N ASP A 199 3.04 28.86 7.64
CA ASP A 199 4.20 29.56 7.05
C ASP A 199 4.38 29.17 5.57
N CYS A 200 4.01 27.93 5.19
CA CYS A 200 4.07 27.40 3.84
C CYS A 200 2.72 27.43 3.10
N GLY A 201 1.74 28.19 3.58
CA GLY A 201 0.45 28.40 2.91
C GLY A 201 -0.48 27.20 2.93
N ALA A 202 -0.23 26.23 3.81
CA ALA A 202 -1.02 25.01 3.90
C ALA A 202 -2.06 25.05 5.02
N GLY A 203 -3.08 24.22 4.91
CA GLY A 203 -4.07 24.02 5.96
C GLY A 203 -3.49 23.30 7.18
N MET A 204 -4.20 23.38 8.31
CA MET A 204 -3.74 22.83 9.59
C MET A 204 -3.29 21.37 9.51
N GLY A 205 -2.04 21.12 9.84
CA GLY A 205 -1.43 19.78 9.85
C GLY A 205 -1.08 19.22 8.46
N VAL A 206 -1.10 20.04 7.43
CA VAL A 206 -0.62 19.68 6.08
C VAL A 206 0.83 20.13 5.94
N TYR A 207 1.68 19.18 5.62
CA TYR A 207 3.10 19.39 5.36
C TYR A 207 3.49 18.79 4.03
N TYR A 208 4.49 19.39 3.39
CA TYR A 208 5.01 18.94 2.09
C TYR A 208 6.23 18.01 2.25
N ASP A 209 6.72 17.83 3.46
CA ASP A 209 7.88 16.98 3.74
C ASP A 209 7.59 15.49 3.57
N GLY A 210 8.62 14.74 3.23
CA GLY A 210 8.55 13.31 3.07
C GLY A 210 9.22 12.80 1.79
N ASP A 211 9.04 11.51 1.53
CA ASP A 211 9.57 10.83 0.36
C ASP A 211 8.54 10.81 -0.78
N TYR A 212 8.90 11.40 -1.88
CA TYR A 212 8.12 11.39 -3.12
C TYR A 212 8.69 10.35 -4.09
N VAL A 213 7.83 9.48 -4.57
CA VAL A 213 8.16 8.43 -5.56
C VAL A 213 7.46 8.71 -6.88
N PRO A 214 7.92 8.16 -8.03
CA PRO A 214 7.21 8.31 -9.29
C PRO A 214 5.74 7.92 -9.16
N ALA A 215 4.82 8.73 -9.67
CA ALA A 215 3.38 8.50 -9.55
C ALA A 215 2.96 7.12 -10.12
N SER A 216 3.57 6.70 -11.24
CA SER A 216 3.33 5.37 -11.81
C SER A 216 3.70 4.21 -10.88
N THR A 217 4.77 4.40 -10.09
CA THR A 217 5.18 3.43 -9.06
C THR A 217 4.20 3.43 -7.89
N PHE A 218 3.78 4.62 -7.47
CA PHE A 218 2.82 4.77 -6.37
C PHE A 218 1.47 4.11 -6.71
N GLU A 219 0.96 4.32 -7.91
CA GLU A 219 -0.29 3.73 -8.40
C GLU A 219 -0.24 2.19 -8.49
N ALA A 220 0.94 1.63 -8.76
CA ALA A 220 1.16 0.19 -8.80
C ALA A 220 1.21 -0.49 -7.43
N ARG A 221 1.28 0.30 -6.34
CA ARG A 221 1.37 -0.23 -4.98
C ARG A 221 0.06 -0.85 -4.50
N SER A 222 0.22 -1.78 -3.58
CA SER A 222 -0.93 -2.31 -2.83
C SER A 222 -1.58 -1.20 -2.00
N LYS A 223 -2.90 -1.03 -2.17
CA LYS A 223 -3.65 -0.08 -1.33
C LYS A 223 -3.54 -0.45 0.15
N PRO A 224 -3.52 0.54 1.06
CA PRO A 224 -3.57 0.28 2.50
C PRO A 224 -4.73 -0.64 2.88
N ASP A 225 -4.55 -1.43 3.93
CA ASP A 225 -5.59 -2.23 4.54
C ASP A 225 -5.51 -2.15 6.07
N LEU A 226 -6.49 -2.73 6.78
CA LEU A 226 -6.54 -2.62 8.24
C LEU A 226 -5.32 -3.24 8.93
N LEU A 227 -4.64 -4.19 8.30
CA LEU A 227 -3.41 -4.78 8.84
C LEU A 227 -2.21 -3.84 8.68
N SER A 228 -2.00 -3.29 7.49
CA SER A 228 -0.92 -2.33 7.24
C SER A 228 -1.10 -1.03 8.04
N LEU A 229 -2.35 -0.61 8.27
CA LEU A 229 -2.70 0.53 9.11
C LEU A 229 -2.69 0.20 10.62
N LYS A 230 -2.31 -1.04 11.00
CA LYS A 230 -2.22 -1.49 12.39
C LYS A 230 -3.54 -1.36 13.19
N VAL A 231 -4.67 -1.44 12.51
CA VAL A 231 -6.00 -1.50 13.13
C VAL A 231 -6.27 -2.90 13.67
N VAL A 232 -5.80 -3.90 12.94
CA VAL A 232 -5.84 -5.32 13.32
C VAL A 232 -4.42 -5.88 13.42
N THR A 233 -4.24 -6.97 14.18
CA THR A 233 -2.92 -7.47 14.57
C THR A 233 -2.40 -8.64 13.73
N GLY A 234 -3.19 -9.17 12.79
CA GLY A 234 -2.77 -10.30 11.97
C GLY A 234 -3.70 -10.60 10.81
N ASN A 235 -3.24 -11.45 9.89
CA ASN A 235 -3.96 -11.82 8.68
C ASN A 235 -5.33 -12.44 8.97
N GLN A 236 -5.46 -13.26 10.01
CA GLN A 236 -6.73 -13.88 10.39
C GLN A 236 -7.76 -12.83 10.80
N GLN A 237 -7.35 -11.87 11.62
CA GLN A 237 -8.23 -10.78 12.06
C GLN A 237 -8.59 -9.86 10.91
N ASN A 238 -7.65 -9.59 9.98
CA ASN A 238 -7.90 -8.81 8.77
C ASN A 238 -8.92 -9.51 7.84
N ALA A 239 -8.78 -10.82 7.66
CA ALA A 239 -9.73 -11.62 6.89
C ALA A 239 -11.13 -11.62 7.53
N ALA A 240 -11.20 -11.74 8.87
CA ALA A 240 -12.45 -11.66 9.61
C ALA A 240 -13.12 -10.28 9.45
N ALA A 241 -12.34 -9.18 9.50
CA ALA A 241 -12.86 -7.84 9.28
C ALA A 241 -13.38 -7.66 7.84
N ARG A 242 -12.67 -8.17 6.82
CA ARG A 242 -13.14 -8.15 5.42
C ARG A 242 -14.45 -8.90 5.25
N ALA A 243 -14.55 -10.10 5.81
CA ALA A 243 -15.78 -10.90 5.74
C ALA A 243 -16.95 -10.22 6.45
N LEU A 244 -16.68 -9.58 7.60
CA LEU A 244 -17.69 -8.91 8.42
C LEU A 244 -18.21 -7.62 7.78
N LEU A 245 -17.35 -6.80 7.23
CA LEU A 245 -17.67 -5.48 6.69
C LEU A 245 -18.10 -5.53 5.22
N GLY A 246 -17.68 -6.55 4.47
CA GLY A 246 -17.97 -6.65 3.03
C GLY A 246 -17.52 -5.41 2.27
N LYS A 247 -18.46 -4.75 1.58
CA LYS A 247 -18.19 -3.53 0.82
C LYS A 247 -17.75 -2.34 1.69
N ASP A 248 -18.17 -2.31 2.94
CA ASP A 248 -17.85 -1.21 3.85
C ASP A 248 -16.43 -1.35 4.46
N TYR A 249 -15.68 -2.41 4.11
CA TYR A 249 -14.29 -2.56 4.51
C TYR A 249 -13.40 -1.41 4.00
N VAL A 250 -13.60 -1.01 2.75
CA VAL A 250 -12.84 0.12 2.15
C VAL A 250 -13.21 1.43 2.85
N THR A 251 -14.50 1.63 3.15
CA THR A 251 -14.95 2.81 3.89
C THR A 251 -14.28 2.90 5.27
N LEU A 252 -14.13 1.78 5.98
CA LEU A 252 -13.39 1.79 7.25
C LEU A 252 -11.92 2.13 7.04
N VAL A 253 -11.27 1.57 6.02
CA VAL A 253 -9.87 1.91 5.68
C VAL A 253 -9.71 3.41 5.43
N ASP A 254 -10.64 4.02 4.71
CA ASP A 254 -10.64 5.45 4.35
C ASP A 254 -10.93 6.37 5.56
N ILE A 255 -11.39 5.84 6.70
CA ILE A 255 -11.59 6.58 7.95
C ILE A 255 -10.31 6.59 8.81
N ILE A 256 -9.37 5.68 8.58
CA ILE A 256 -8.18 5.54 9.44
C ILE A 256 -7.17 6.65 9.12
N ASP A 257 -7.25 7.75 9.85
CA ASP A 257 -6.33 8.89 9.79
C ASP A 257 -5.76 9.18 11.18
N VAL A 258 -6.55 9.76 12.07
CA VAL A 258 -6.17 10.01 13.45
C VAL A 258 -6.66 8.85 14.33
N ARG A 259 -5.79 8.38 15.21
CA ARG A 259 -6.11 7.31 16.17
C ARG A 259 -6.08 7.84 17.59
N SER A 260 -7.10 7.51 18.38
CA SER A 260 -7.10 7.63 19.83
C SER A 260 -7.41 6.30 20.49
N ARG A 261 -7.03 6.17 21.76
CA ARG A 261 -7.36 5.00 22.57
C ARG A 261 -8.69 5.27 23.27
N GLY A 262 -9.58 4.28 23.26
CA GLY A 262 -10.82 4.28 24.05
C GLY A 262 -10.77 3.31 25.22
N ASP A 263 -11.78 3.38 26.08
CA ASP A 263 -11.95 2.52 27.24
C ASP A 263 -13.01 1.42 26.95
N ASP A 264 -12.80 0.22 27.48
CA ASP A 264 -13.73 -0.90 27.37
C ASP A 264 -14.76 -0.85 28.53
N GLU A 265 -15.81 -0.06 28.37
CA GLU A 265 -16.88 0.11 29.38
C GLU A 265 -17.72 -1.13 29.62
N ASP A 266 -17.66 -2.11 28.71
CA ASP A 266 -18.39 -3.37 28.81
C ASP A 266 -17.56 -4.47 29.48
N ALA A 267 -16.32 -4.22 29.85
CA ALA A 267 -15.37 -5.17 30.44
C ALA A 267 -15.22 -6.46 29.60
N LEU A 268 -15.25 -6.32 28.27
CA LEU A 268 -15.08 -7.44 27.34
C LEU A 268 -13.62 -7.91 27.24
N GLY A 269 -12.69 -7.17 27.82
CA GLY A 269 -11.24 -7.35 27.67
C GLY A 269 -10.79 -7.05 26.25
N ALA A 270 -11.47 -6.12 25.57
CA ALA A 270 -11.21 -5.71 24.21
C ALA A 270 -10.23 -4.53 24.17
N ASN A 271 -9.34 -4.53 23.17
CA ASN A 271 -8.62 -3.33 22.80
C ASN A 271 -9.58 -2.39 22.06
N VAL A 272 -9.70 -1.15 22.54
CA VAL A 272 -10.57 -0.13 21.95
C VAL A 272 -9.72 0.95 21.30
N SER A 273 -10.03 1.24 20.05
CA SER A 273 -9.40 2.34 19.30
C SER A 273 -10.48 3.11 18.55
N GLU A 274 -10.38 4.42 18.61
CA GLU A 274 -11.24 5.35 17.90
C GLU A 274 -10.45 5.97 16.76
N TYR A 275 -11.09 6.14 15.62
CA TYR A 275 -10.47 6.66 14.41
C TYR A 275 -11.35 7.76 13.81
N PHE A 276 -10.75 8.75 13.20
CA PHE A 276 -11.48 9.77 12.46
C PHE A 276 -10.61 10.43 11.41
N VAL A 277 -11.25 10.98 10.39
CA VAL A 277 -10.58 11.81 9.38
C VAL A 277 -10.47 13.23 9.91
N ARG A 278 -9.28 13.76 9.90
CA ARG A 278 -8.97 15.12 10.33
C ARG A 278 -9.84 16.15 9.57
N GLY A 279 -10.44 17.05 10.31
CA GLY A 279 -11.33 18.10 9.76
C GLY A 279 -12.78 17.69 9.58
N ILE A 280 -13.12 16.37 9.58
CA ILE A 280 -14.49 15.86 9.36
C ILE A 280 -14.86 14.73 10.32
N ALA A 281 -14.40 14.80 11.56
CA ALA A 281 -14.61 13.76 12.57
C ALA A 281 -16.09 13.48 12.91
N ASN A 282 -16.98 14.46 12.68
CA ASN A 282 -18.42 14.32 12.91
C ASN A 282 -19.16 13.50 11.86
N THR A 283 -18.52 13.18 10.74
CA THR A 283 -19.11 12.40 9.64
C THR A 283 -18.26 11.20 9.23
N ASN A 284 -16.96 11.27 9.46
CA ASN A 284 -15.97 10.27 9.05
C ASN A 284 -15.19 9.79 10.29
N ALA A 285 -15.84 8.96 11.09
CA ALA A 285 -15.28 8.40 12.31
C ALA A 285 -15.68 6.93 12.49
N ALA A 286 -14.85 6.19 13.20
CA ALA A 286 -15.11 4.79 13.55
C ALA A 286 -14.54 4.44 14.92
N ILE A 287 -15.13 3.45 15.57
CA ILE A 287 -14.60 2.80 16.75
C ILE A 287 -14.44 1.31 16.46
N VAL A 288 -13.28 0.77 16.78
CA VAL A 288 -12.96 -0.65 16.62
C VAL A 288 -12.60 -1.23 17.99
N MET A 289 -13.37 -2.19 18.42
CA MET A 289 -13.06 -3.01 19.58
C MET A 289 -12.64 -4.40 19.11
N SER A 290 -11.54 -4.93 19.63
CA SER A 290 -11.02 -6.23 19.22
C SER A 290 -10.47 -7.04 20.39
N ARG A 291 -10.76 -8.37 20.39
CA ARG A 291 -10.18 -9.35 21.31
C ARG A 291 -9.97 -10.67 20.60
N GLY A 292 -8.72 -10.98 20.26
CA GLY A 292 -8.42 -12.10 19.37
C GLY A 292 -9.11 -11.88 18.01
N ASP A 293 -9.91 -12.84 17.57
CA ASP A 293 -10.69 -12.80 16.34
C ASP A 293 -12.07 -12.12 16.47
N ARG A 294 -12.45 -11.76 17.69
CA ARG A 294 -13.71 -11.08 17.98
C ARG A 294 -13.61 -9.61 17.68
N LEU A 295 -14.59 -9.10 16.93
CA LEU A 295 -14.66 -7.71 16.49
C LEU A 295 -16.04 -7.11 16.81
N TRP A 296 -16.02 -5.85 17.26
CA TRP A 296 -17.17 -4.96 17.36
C TRP A 296 -16.75 -3.63 16.75
N ILE A 297 -17.46 -3.20 15.72
CA ILE A 297 -17.09 -2.04 14.93
C ILE A 297 -18.30 -1.13 14.78
N GLY A 298 -18.16 0.13 15.19
CA GLY A 298 -19.08 1.20 14.88
C GLY A 298 -18.43 2.14 13.89
N MET A 299 -19.11 2.53 12.83
CA MET A 299 -18.58 3.51 11.87
C MET A 299 -19.67 4.42 11.35
N LEU A 300 -19.33 5.68 11.16
CA LEU A 300 -20.22 6.67 10.55
C LEU A 300 -20.19 6.51 9.04
N VAL A 301 -21.37 6.53 8.44
CA VAL A 301 -21.56 6.46 6.99
C VAL A 301 -22.70 7.36 6.56
N PHE A 302 -22.69 7.79 5.32
CA PHE A 302 -23.84 8.43 4.72
C PHE A 302 -24.82 7.39 4.18
N ASP A 303 -26.11 7.59 4.44
CA ASP A 303 -27.19 6.80 3.82
C ASP A 303 -27.53 7.33 2.41
N ALA A 304 -28.47 6.69 1.74
CA ALA A 304 -28.92 7.08 0.40
C ALA A 304 -29.54 8.51 0.32
N ARG A 305 -29.87 9.10 1.46
CA ARG A 305 -30.39 10.46 1.59
C ARG A 305 -29.33 11.47 2.03
N ASN A 306 -28.06 11.05 2.01
CA ASN A 306 -26.93 11.84 2.47
C ASN A 306 -27.02 12.25 3.97
N GLN A 307 -27.63 11.40 4.80
CA GLN A 307 -27.69 11.59 6.25
C GLN A 307 -26.68 10.69 6.93
N VAL A 308 -26.01 11.22 7.95
CA VAL A 308 -25.03 10.46 8.73
C VAL A 308 -25.76 9.45 9.62
N ARG A 309 -25.28 8.21 9.61
CA ARG A 309 -25.77 7.11 10.43
C ARG A 309 -24.60 6.30 10.97
N MET A 310 -24.77 5.65 12.11
CA MET A 310 -23.80 4.70 12.60
C MET A 310 -24.17 3.29 12.14
N ARG A 311 -23.30 2.63 11.36
CA ARG A 311 -23.39 1.18 11.12
C ARG A 311 -22.60 0.44 12.18
N TYR A 312 -23.24 -0.56 12.75
CA TYR A 312 -22.64 -1.43 13.76
C TYR A 312 -22.48 -2.84 13.21
N TYR A 313 -21.25 -3.38 13.33
CA TYR A 313 -20.87 -4.71 12.88
C TYR A 313 -20.26 -5.52 14.01
N THR A 314 -20.56 -6.81 14.06
CA THR A 314 -19.87 -7.73 14.95
C THR A 314 -19.94 -9.18 14.44
N ASN A 315 -18.86 -9.91 14.61
CA ASN A 315 -18.82 -11.36 14.41
C ASN A 315 -19.14 -12.14 15.70
N VAL A 316 -19.47 -11.47 16.80
CA VAL A 316 -19.80 -12.09 18.09
C VAL A 316 -21.30 -12.29 18.22
N PRO A 317 -21.83 -13.54 18.22
CA PRO A 317 -23.27 -13.82 18.16
C PRO A 317 -24.09 -13.13 19.24
N ALA A 318 -23.58 -13.08 20.47
CA ALA A 318 -24.27 -12.47 21.62
C ALA A 318 -24.48 -10.95 21.47
N TRP A 319 -23.79 -10.31 20.57
CA TRP A 319 -23.80 -8.86 20.35
C TRP A 319 -24.46 -8.44 19.03
N LYS A 320 -24.97 -9.38 18.23
CA LYS A 320 -25.60 -9.05 16.93
C LYS A 320 -26.90 -8.25 17.04
N LYS A 321 -27.59 -8.32 18.18
CA LYS A 321 -28.86 -7.62 18.40
C LYS A 321 -28.77 -6.47 19.41
N ARG A 322 -27.57 -6.16 19.89
CA ARG A 322 -27.32 -5.09 20.85
C ARG A 322 -25.94 -4.49 20.62
N VAL A 323 -25.79 -3.20 20.86
CA VAL A 323 -24.54 -2.48 20.72
C VAL A 323 -23.86 -2.41 22.09
N PRO A 324 -22.53 -2.62 22.21
CA PRO A 324 -21.79 -2.39 23.45
C PRO A 324 -21.94 -0.96 23.95
N ARG A 325 -21.97 -0.77 25.29
CA ARG A 325 -22.00 0.57 25.93
C ARG A 325 -20.83 1.44 25.44
N THR A 326 -19.65 0.85 25.32
CA THR A 326 -18.46 1.49 24.75
C THR A 326 -18.74 2.17 23.41
N ILE A 327 -19.40 1.46 22.48
CA ILE A 327 -19.72 2.00 21.14
C ILE A 327 -20.88 3.00 21.22
N GLN A 328 -21.85 2.78 22.12
CA GLN A 328 -22.95 3.73 22.33
C GLN A 328 -22.41 5.05 22.89
N ALA A 329 -21.57 5.00 23.94
CA ALA A 329 -20.96 6.18 24.53
C ALA A 329 -20.09 6.94 23.52
N TRP A 330 -19.33 6.22 22.66
CA TRP A 330 -18.59 6.84 21.55
C TRP A 330 -19.54 7.59 20.59
N ARG A 331 -20.62 6.94 20.14
CA ARG A 331 -21.63 7.55 19.28
C ARG A 331 -22.23 8.79 19.93
N ASP A 332 -22.61 8.70 21.23
CA ASP A 332 -23.28 9.76 21.96
C ASP A 332 -22.39 11.00 22.16
N ARG A 333 -21.06 10.81 22.20
CA ARG A 333 -20.11 11.95 22.20
C ARG A 333 -20.09 12.71 20.89
N ILE A 334 -20.42 12.06 19.77
CA ILE A 334 -20.48 12.71 18.45
C ILE A 334 -21.87 13.34 18.27
N ASP A 335 -22.92 12.54 18.37
CA ASP A 335 -24.31 12.96 18.36
C ASP A 335 -25.20 11.83 18.92
N SER A 336 -25.85 12.08 20.06
CA SER A 336 -26.71 11.10 20.71
C SER A 336 -27.97 10.74 19.92
N GLN A 337 -28.32 11.49 18.89
CA GLN A 337 -29.46 11.25 18.01
C GLN A 337 -29.10 10.46 16.74
N LEU A 338 -27.82 10.17 16.51
CA LEU A 338 -27.41 9.39 15.33
C LEU A 338 -28.12 8.03 15.30
N PRO A 339 -28.86 7.71 14.24
CA PRO A 339 -29.48 6.40 14.08
C PRO A 339 -28.44 5.29 13.99
N ILE A 340 -28.76 4.13 14.57
CA ILE A 340 -27.90 2.95 14.58
C ILE A 340 -28.48 1.88 13.66
N ASP A 341 -27.69 1.45 12.68
CA ASP A 341 -28.02 0.32 11.81
C ASP A 341 -27.24 -0.92 12.27
N LEU A 342 -27.96 -1.94 12.74
CA LEU A 342 -27.36 -3.24 13.10
C LEU A 342 -27.15 -4.04 11.81
N MET A 343 -25.90 -4.23 11.42
CA MET A 343 -25.54 -4.96 10.22
C MET A 343 -25.51 -6.48 10.46
N ARG A 344 -25.92 -7.28 9.48
CA ARG A 344 -26.09 -8.74 9.60
C ARG A 344 -24.98 -9.51 8.89
#